data_4cdd0cb4e94dc2bc1ddf2511f98d6b0c
#
_entry.id   4cdd0cb4e94dc2bc1ddf2511f98d6b0c
#
_cell.length_a   1.000
_cell.length_b   1.000
_cell.length_c   1.000
_cell.angle_alpha   90.00
_cell.angle_beta   90.00
_cell.angle_gamma   90.00
#
_symmetry.space_group_name_H-M   'P 1'
#
loop_
_entity.id
_entity.type
_entity.pdbx_description
1 polymer ?
#
loop_
_entity_poly.entity_id
_entity_poly.type
_entity_poly.pdbx_seq_one_letter_code
_entity_poly.pdbx_strand_id
1 'polypeptide(L)'
;YAMTSDREAEPVALQFLAKGFAVFVLRYSVQPSRYPVALLEAAEAMRLIRANADQWHVNPAQVAVLGFSAGGHLAANLATSVGDEDIREQGGIDPDAVRPNALMLSYPVITAGKYAHRGSFQCLLGDQAHNQALLDKFSIEKHIDAKTPPVFVWHTMTDDAVPVENTLMLIQACRAAGVSIEAHLFPEGSHGLSLANAETAGNGFYAHIVECVQCWPDLAEAWLRRLF
;
A
#
# COMPACT_ATOMS: atom_id res chain seq x y z
N TYR A 1 3.85 7.81 7.17
CA TYR A 1 4.90 8.75 6.69
C TYR A 1 5.79 9.33 7.81
N ALA A 2 5.67 8.82 9.04
CA ALA A 2 6.53 9.22 10.16
C ALA A 2 7.78 8.32 10.27
N MET A 3 7.66 7.07 9.86
CA MET A 3 8.68 6.03 10.00
C MET A 3 8.48 4.93 8.98
N THR A 4 9.53 4.16 8.69
CA THR A 4 9.45 2.83 8.08
C THR A 4 9.55 1.77 9.16
N SER A 5 8.99 0.59 8.92
CA SER A 5 8.96 -0.51 9.88
C SER A 5 9.69 -1.73 9.33
N ASP A 6 10.76 -2.15 10.01
CA ASP A 6 11.48 -3.38 9.64
C ASP A 6 10.59 -4.62 9.72
N ARG A 7 9.57 -4.60 10.58
CA ARG A 7 8.58 -5.68 10.71
C ARG A 7 7.72 -5.90 9.46
N GLU A 8 7.52 -4.84 8.67
CA GLU A 8 6.73 -4.83 7.43
C GLU A 8 7.63 -4.95 6.17
N ALA A 9 8.92 -5.10 6.34
CA ALA A 9 9.93 -5.18 5.29
C ALA A 9 10.42 -6.63 5.08
N GLU A 10 11.63 -6.94 5.59
CA GLU A 10 12.29 -8.22 5.34
C GLU A 10 11.47 -9.46 5.76
N PRO A 11 10.78 -9.51 6.93
CA PRO A 11 9.98 -10.67 7.30
C PRO A 11 8.89 -10.98 6.27
N VAL A 12 8.20 -9.94 5.79
CA VAL A 12 7.17 -10.10 4.76
C VAL A 12 7.79 -10.47 3.42
N ALA A 13 8.92 -9.85 3.04
CA ALA A 13 9.65 -10.17 1.81
C ALA A 13 10.06 -11.64 1.77
N LEU A 14 10.54 -12.20 2.87
CA LEU A 14 10.93 -13.60 2.99
C LEU A 14 9.75 -14.56 2.78
N GLN A 15 8.53 -14.20 3.24
CA GLN A 15 7.33 -15.01 3.00
C GLN A 15 7.03 -15.15 1.50
N PHE A 16 7.07 -14.05 0.74
CA PHE A 16 6.83 -14.09 -0.70
C PHE A 16 8.01 -14.68 -1.49
N LEU A 17 9.24 -14.44 -1.05
CA LEU A 17 10.44 -15.07 -1.64
C LEU A 17 10.36 -16.60 -1.52
N ALA A 18 9.98 -17.14 -0.35
CA ALA A 18 9.79 -18.57 -0.13
C ALA A 18 8.70 -19.19 -1.02
N LYS A 19 7.75 -18.36 -1.50
CA LYS A 19 6.69 -18.75 -2.44
C LYS A 19 7.08 -18.60 -3.91
N GLY A 20 8.33 -18.21 -4.21
CA GLY A 20 8.88 -18.13 -5.55
C GLY A 20 8.70 -16.78 -6.25
N PHE A 21 8.34 -15.74 -5.53
CA PHE A 21 8.30 -14.37 -6.08
C PHE A 21 9.68 -13.71 -5.99
N ALA A 22 10.05 -12.90 -6.97
CA ALA A 22 11.10 -11.90 -6.81
C ALA A 22 10.55 -10.75 -5.95
N VAL A 23 11.29 -10.33 -4.93
CA VAL A 23 10.82 -9.31 -3.98
C VAL A 23 11.82 -8.18 -3.86
N PHE A 24 11.33 -6.95 -3.92
CA PHE A 24 12.08 -5.71 -3.76
C PHE A 24 11.51 -4.93 -2.59
N VAL A 25 12.35 -4.58 -1.62
CA VAL A 25 11.95 -3.78 -0.46
C VAL A 25 12.34 -2.33 -0.69
N LEU A 26 11.34 -1.45 -0.81
CA LEU A 26 11.56 -0.01 -0.91
C LEU A 26 11.52 0.63 0.48
N ARG A 27 12.62 1.22 0.88
CA ARG A 27 12.72 2.09 2.07
C ARG A 27 12.61 3.53 1.58
N TYR A 28 11.38 4.02 1.51
CA TYR A 28 11.10 5.37 1.02
C TYR A 28 11.34 6.44 2.08
N SER A 29 11.57 7.67 1.64
CA SER A 29 11.77 8.84 2.51
C SER A 29 10.53 9.17 3.32
N VAL A 30 10.72 9.32 4.62
CA VAL A 30 9.70 9.74 5.58
C VAL A 30 9.97 11.17 6.06
N GLN A 31 9.13 11.71 6.96
CA GLN A 31 9.39 13.03 7.51
C GLN A 31 10.85 13.19 7.99
N PRO A 32 11.52 14.35 7.80
CA PRO A 32 10.92 15.62 7.36
C PRO A 32 10.61 15.75 5.86
N SER A 33 10.92 14.74 5.05
CA SER A 33 10.52 14.73 3.63
C SER A 33 9.00 14.78 3.49
N ARG A 34 8.52 15.47 2.44
CA ARG A 34 7.11 15.68 2.17
C ARG A 34 6.75 15.16 0.78
N TYR A 35 5.45 15.11 0.51
CA TYR A 35 4.98 14.86 -0.84
C TYR A 35 5.62 15.85 -1.83
N PRO A 36 6.06 15.39 -3.03
CA PRO A 36 5.87 14.06 -3.59
C PRO A 36 7.08 13.11 -3.45
N VAL A 37 8.05 13.37 -2.58
CA VAL A 37 9.34 12.65 -2.54
C VAL A 37 9.16 11.13 -2.54
N ALA A 38 8.42 10.58 -1.56
CA ALA A 38 8.20 9.15 -1.46
C ALA A 38 7.50 8.55 -2.71
N LEU A 39 6.57 9.30 -3.33
CA LEU A 39 5.91 8.88 -4.57
C LEU A 39 6.90 8.76 -5.74
N LEU A 40 7.79 9.74 -5.88
CA LEU A 40 8.81 9.74 -6.94
C LEU A 40 9.81 8.60 -6.74
N GLU A 41 10.18 8.30 -5.49
CA GLU A 41 11.01 7.14 -5.14
C GLU A 41 10.30 5.81 -5.51
N ALA A 42 9.00 5.69 -5.24
CA ALA A 42 8.22 4.52 -5.60
C ALA A 42 8.09 4.36 -7.13
N ALA A 43 7.86 5.47 -7.85
CA ALA A 43 7.82 5.47 -9.32
C ALA A 43 9.18 5.08 -9.92
N GLU A 44 10.28 5.61 -9.39
CA GLU A 44 11.63 5.27 -9.84
C GLU A 44 11.97 3.80 -9.54
N ALA A 45 11.56 3.26 -8.39
CA ALA A 45 11.72 1.84 -8.09
C ALA A 45 11.01 0.96 -9.12
N MET A 46 9.77 1.28 -9.49
CA MET A 46 9.03 0.57 -10.54
C MET A 46 9.73 0.67 -11.90
N ARG A 47 10.23 1.87 -12.25
CA ARG A 47 10.99 2.09 -13.48
C ARG A 47 12.26 1.22 -13.52
N LEU A 48 13.00 1.17 -12.42
CA LEU A 48 14.23 0.35 -12.29
C LEU A 48 13.91 -1.14 -12.39
N ILE A 49 12.86 -1.63 -11.74
CA ILE A 49 12.44 -3.05 -11.80
C ILE A 49 12.14 -3.43 -13.26
N ARG A 50 11.36 -2.61 -13.96
CA ARG A 50 11.01 -2.90 -15.35
C ARG A 50 12.17 -2.76 -16.31
N ALA A 51 13.05 -1.78 -16.10
CA ALA A 51 14.24 -1.58 -16.92
C ALA A 51 15.27 -2.72 -16.79
N ASN A 52 15.31 -3.39 -15.65
CA ASN A 52 16.24 -4.50 -15.38
C ASN A 52 15.53 -5.87 -15.36
N ALA A 53 14.33 -5.98 -15.91
CA ALA A 53 13.49 -7.17 -15.82
C ALA A 53 14.20 -8.43 -16.34
N ASP A 54 14.89 -8.35 -17.46
CA ASP A 54 15.64 -9.47 -18.03
C ASP A 54 16.80 -9.89 -17.12
N GLN A 55 17.55 -8.93 -16.58
CA GLN A 55 18.68 -9.18 -15.70
C GLN A 55 18.24 -9.81 -14.37
N TRP A 56 17.09 -9.41 -13.86
CA TRP A 56 16.55 -9.88 -12.58
C TRP A 56 15.57 -11.05 -12.74
N HIS A 57 15.37 -11.53 -13.96
CA HIS A 57 14.48 -12.64 -14.29
C HIS A 57 13.04 -12.41 -13.78
N VAL A 58 12.54 -11.20 -13.91
CA VAL A 58 11.15 -10.84 -13.55
C VAL A 58 10.33 -10.52 -14.78
N ASN A 59 9.03 -10.78 -14.72
CA ASN A 59 8.12 -10.37 -15.79
C ASN A 59 7.68 -8.92 -15.56
N PRO A 60 8.04 -7.96 -16.44
CA PRO A 60 7.69 -6.55 -16.26
C PRO A 60 6.17 -6.28 -16.33
N ALA A 61 5.37 -7.22 -16.86
CA ALA A 61 3.92 -7.14 -16.91
C ALA A 61 3.22 -7.81 -15.70
N GLN A 62 3.98 -8.31 -14.73
CA GLN A 62 3.48 -9.01 -13.54
C GLN A 62 4.12 -8.45 -12.26
N VAL A 63 4.06 -7.13 -12.09
CA VAL A 63 4.64 -6.44 -10.93
C VAL A 63 3.53 -5.96 -10.01
N ALA A 64 3.47 -6.52 -8.82
CA ALA A 64 2.57 -6.09 -7.74
C ALA A 64 3.30 -5.15 -6.78
N VAL A 65 2.57 -4.18 -6.23
CA VAL A 65 3.05 -3.35 -5.12
C VAL A 65 2.25 -3.69 -3.87
N LEU A 66 2.96 -3.97 -2.77
CA LEU A 66 2.38 -4.19 -1.45
C LEU A 66 2.71 -3.00 -0.55
N GLY A 67 1.71 -2.48 0.15
CA GLY A 67 1.89 -1.40 1.12
C GLY A 67 1.10 -1.61 2.40
N PHE A 68 1.69 -1.22 3.52
CA PHE A 68 1.12 -1.30 4.86
C PHE A 68 0.80 0.09 5.38
N SER A 69 -0.37 0.31 6.00
CA SER A 69 -0.70 1.56 6.68
C SER A 69 -0.47 2.80 5.78
N ALA A 70 0.42 3.71 6.16
CA ALA A 70 0.85 4.85 5.33
C ALA A 70 1.56 4.41 4.04
N GLY A 71 2.29 3.27 4.06
CA GLY A 71 2.86 2.65 2.86
C GLY A 71 1.77 2.12 1.92
N GLY A 72 0.62 1.70 2.46
CA GLY A 72 -0.58 1.37 1.68
C GLY A 72 -1.14 2.59 0.94
N HIS A 73 -1.15 3.75 1.60
CA HIS A 73 -1.51 5.01 0.97
C HIS A 73 -0.54 5.38 -0.16
N LEU A 74 0.77 5.22 0.05
CA LEU A 74 1.78 5.46 -0.98
C LEU A 74 1.60 4.51 -2.17
N ALA A 75 1.41 3.21 -1.92
CA ALA A 75 1.15 2.21 -2.96
C ALA A 75 -0.11 2.55 -3.77
N ALA A 76 -1.17 2.99 -3.10
CA ALA A 76 -2.41 3.41 -3.75
C ALA A 76 -2.25 4.72 -4.55
N ASN A 77 -1.45 5.69 -4.08
CA ASN A 77 -1.10 6.88 -4.87
C ASN A 77 -0.41 6.52 -6.18
N LEU A 78 0.54 5.57 -6.15
CA LEU A 78 1.24 5.09 -7.34
C LEU A 78 0.32 4.31 -8.29
N ALA A 79 -0.68 3.60 -7.74
CA ALA A 79 -1.58 2.73 -8.49
C ALA A 79 -2.78 3.45 -9.11
N THR A 80 -3.11 4.65 -8.62
CA THR A 80 -4.23 5.47 -9.09
C THR A 80 -3.74 6.72 -9.83
N SER A 81 -4.66 7.52 -10.36
CA SER A 81 -4.34 8.76 -11.06
C SER A 81 -3.91 9.92 -10.13
N VAL A 82 -3.93 9.74 -8.82
CA VAL A 82 -3.62 10.79 -7.84
C VAL A 82 -2.23 11.41 -8.05
N GLY A 83 -1.24 10.56 -8.31
CA GLY A 83 0.15 10.96 -8.45
C GLY A 83 0.62 11.23 -9.88
N ASP A 84 -0.23 11.02 -10.89
CA ASP A 84 0.18 11.01 -12.30
C ASP A 84 0.84 12.32 -12.75
N GLU A 85 0.30 13.47 -12.33
CA GLU A 85 0.86 14.79 -12.66
C GLU A 85 2.25 14.95 -12.06
N ASP A 86 2.41 14.66 -10.78
CA ASP A 86 3.69 14.82 -10.08
C ASP A 86 4.76 13.85 -10.60
N ILE A 87 4.39 12.60 -10.92
CA ILE A 87 5.29 11.62 -11.53
C ILE A 87 5.78 12.12 -12.89
N ARG A 88 4.89 12.71 -13.70
CA ARG A 88 5.24 13.23 -15.03
C ARG A 88 6.06 14.50 -14.94
N GLU A 89 5.61 15.49 -14.18
CA GLU A 89 6.19 16.82 -14.18
C GLU A 89 7.47 16.92 -13.36
N GLN A 90 7.50 16.30 -12.19
CA GLN A 90 8.63 16.35 -11.27
C GLN A 90 9.57 15.16 -11.42
N GLY A 91 9.03 13.98 -11.73
CA GLY A 91 9.81 12.75 -11.94
C GLY A 91 10.34 12.60 -13.35
N GLY A 92 9.73 13.25 -14.34
CA GLY A 92 10.07 13.03 -15.75
C GLY A 92 9.74 11.61 -16.23
N ILE A 93 8.82 10.92 -15.57
CA ILE A 93 8.45 9.53 -15.82
C ILE A 93 7.02 9.47 -16.36
N ASP A 94 6.77 8.59 -17.34
CA ASP A 94 5.41 8.29 -17.77
C ASP A 94 4.69 7.49 -16.65
N PRO A 95 3.61 8.02 -16.05
CA PRO A 95 2.87 7.34 -14.99
C PRO A 95 2.35 5.94 -15.39
N ASP A 96 1.90 5.79 -16.65
CA ASP A 96 1.38 4.51 -17.12
C ASP A 96 2.50 3.46 -17.26
N ALA A 97 3.76 3.88 -17.47
CA ALA A 97 4.91 2.98 -17.50
C ALA A 97 5.33 2.47 -16.11
N VAL A 98 4.92 3.13 -15.03
CA VAL A 98 5.29 2.76 -13.65
C VAL A 98 4.09 2.32 -12.81
N ARG A 99 2.87 2.36 -13.36
CA ARG A 99 1.68 1.86 -12.68
C ARG A 99 1.82 0.36 -12.42
N PRO A 100 1.60 -0.13 -11.18
CA PRO A 100 1.70 -1.56 -10.89
C PRO A 100 0.60 -2.36 -11.62
N ASN A 101 0.84 -3.65 -11.84
CA ASN A 101 -0.13 -4.55 -12.45
C ASN A 101 -1.12 -5.13 -11.42
N ALA A 102 -0.78 -5.03 -10.14
CA ALA A 102 -1.61 -5.43 -9.01
C ALA A 102 -1.29 -4.57 -7.79
N LEU A 103 -2.30 -4.25 -6.98
CA LEU A 103 -2.19 -3.46 -5.75
C LEU A 103 -2.59 -4.31 -4.55
N MET A 104 -1.68 -4.47 -3.59
CA MET A 104 -1.90 -5.19 -2.35
C MET A 104 -1.80 -4.23 -1.18
N LEU A 105 -2.79 -4.26 -0.29
CA LEU A 105 -2.92 -3.30 0.79
C LEU A 105 -3.19 -4.01 2.12
N SER A 106 -2.42 -3.66 3.12
CA SER A 106 -2.56 -4.16 4.48
C SER A 106 -2.93 -3.00 5.41
N TYR A 107 -4.11 -3.06 6.02
CA TYR A 107 -4.67 -2.02 6.91
C TYR A 107 -4.35 -0.58 6.42
N PRO A 108 -4.69 -0.25 5.17
CA PRO A 108 -4.20 0.95 4.51
C PRO A 108 -4.86 2.23 5.02
N VAL A 109 -4.11 3.32 5.03
CA VAL A 109 -4.69 4.66 5.01
C VAL A 109 -5.25 4.92 3.61
N ILE A 110 -6.52 5.30 3.50
CA ILE A 110 -7.21 5.54 2.22
C ILE A 110 -7.81 6.94 2.18
N THR A 111 -8.60 7.32 3.20
CA THR A 111 -9.32 8.59 3.21
C THR A 111 -8.64 9.66 4.07
N ALA A 112 -8.66 10.89 3.59
CA ALA A 112 -8.34 12.09 4.37
C ALA A 112 -9.59 12.73 5.02
N GLY A 113 -10.77 12.11 4.86
CA GLY A 113 -12.05 12.58 5.34
C GLY A 113 -12.33 12.28 6.83
N LYS A 114 -13.56 11.86 7.12
CA LYS A 114 -14.05 11.61 8.49
C LYS A 114 -13.23 10.55 9.24
N TYR A 115 -12.83 9.50 8.55
CA TYR A 115 -12.12 8.34 9.11
C TYR A 115 -10.60 8.40 8.88
N ALA A 116 -10.07 9.59 8.63
CA ALA A 116 -8.65 9.79 8.34
C ALA A 116 -7.76 9.46 9.55
N HIS A 117 -6.65 8.76 9.31
CA HIS A 117 -5.51 8.77 10.22
C HIS A 117 -4.75 10.10 10.04
N ARG A 118 -5.15 11.12 10.80
CA ARG A 118 -4.66 12.51 10.64
C ARG A 118 -3.14 12.65 10.68
N GLY A 119 -2.47 11.87 11.53
CA GLY A 119 -1.00 11.88 11.63
C GLY A 119 -0.30 11.55 10.31
N SER A 120 -0.85 10.65 9.50
CA SER A 120 -0.30 10.34 8.17
C SER A 120 -0.31 11.57 7.26
N PHE A 121 -1.40 12.32 7.22
CA PHE A 121 -1.52 13.51 6.38
C PHE A 121 -0.68 14.69 6.90
N GLN A 122 -0.53 14.82 8.22
CA GLN A 122 0.39 15.78 8.82
C GLN A 122 1.84 15.50 8.41
N CYS A 123 2.27 14.23 8.46
CA CYS A 123 3.61 13.84 8.01
C CYS A 123 3.79 14.00 6.50
N LEU A 124 2.75 13.69 5.70
CA LEU A 124 2.81 13.78 4.24
C LEU A 124 2.86 15.23 3.74
N LEU A 125 2.00 16.11 4.30
CA LEU A 125 1.71 17.45 3.78
C LEU A 125 2.34 18.58 4.61
N GLY A 126 2.80 18.31 5.84
CA GLY A 126 3.34 19.33 6.73
C GLY A 126 2.33 20.44 7.01
N ASP A 127 2.73 21.68 6.80
CA ASP A 127 1.89 22.87 7.05
C ASP A 127 0.63 22.92 6.15
N GLN A 128 0.64 22.17 5.04
CA GLN A 128 -0.51 22.07 4.13
C GLN A 128 -1.54 21.01 4.56
N ALA A 129 -1.36 20.34 5.69
CA ALA A 129 -2.27 19.28 6.18
C ALA A 129 -3.69 19.77 6.52
N HIS A 130 -3.94 21.08 6.47
CA HIS A 130 -5.26 21.69 6.64
C HIS A 130 -5.90 22.12 5.31
N ASN A 131 -5.19 22.01 4.21
CA ASN A 131 -5.68 22.38 2.90
C ASN A 131 -6.68 21.34 2.38
N GLN A 132 -7.96 21.70 2.32
CA GLN A 132 -9.03 20.78 1.95
C GLN A 132 -8.85 20.24 0.53
N ALA A 133 -8.36 21.04 -0.42
CA ALA A 133 -8.14 20.58 -1.79
C ALA A 133 -7.05 19.48 -1.85
N LEU A 134 -5.99 19.60 -1.03
CA LEU A 134 -4.98 18.55 -0.91
C LEU A 134 -5.52 17.33 -0.18
N LEU A 135 -6.30 17.48 0.88
CA LEU A 135 -6.95 16.36 1.55
C LEU A 135 -7.91 15.62 0.60
N ASP A 136 -8.63 16.34 -0.24
CA ASP A 136 -9.48 15.74 -1.27
C ASP A 136 -8.65 15.03 -2.35
N LYS A 137 -7.52 15.61 -2.81
CA LYS A 137 -6.57 14.99 -3.75
C LYS A 137 -6.01 13.68 -3.18
N PHE A 138 -5.70 13.62 -1.88
CA PHE A 138 -5.10 12.45 -1.24
C PHE A 138 -6.11 11.49 -0.59
N SER A 139 -7.40 11.68 -0.83
CA SER A 139 -8.46 10.72 -0.50
C SER A 139 -8.59 9.72 -1.65
N ILE A 140 -7.88 8.58 -1.53
CA ILE A 140 -7.71 7.58 -2.60
C ILE A 140 -9.05 7.10 -3.15
N GLU A 141 -10.05 6.93 -2.28
CA GLU A 141 -11.39 6.46 -2.66
C GLU A 141 -12.09 7.37 -3.68
N LYS A 142 -11.64 8.62 -3.84
CA LYS A 142 -12.16 9.58 -4.81
C LYS A 142 -11.52 9.44 -6.20
N HIS A 143 -10.45 8.65 -6.32
CA HIS A 143 -9.61 8.58 -7.51
C HIS A 143 -9.48 7.15 -8.08
N ILE A 144 -10.32 6.23 -7.60
CA ILE A 144 -10.41 4.89 -8.17
C ILE A 144 -11.13 4.98 -9.52
N ASP A 145 -10.48 4.55 -10.58
CA ASP A 145 -10.98 4.60 -11.95
C ASP A 145 -10.63 3.31 -12.72
N ALA A 146 -10.96 3.26 -14.01
CA ALA A 146 -10.70 2.10 -14.87
C ALA A 146 -9.20 1.79 -15.09
N LYS A 147 -8.29 2.71 -14.76
CA LYS A 147 -6.84 2.49 -14.82
C LYS A 147 -6.29 1.85 -13.55
N THR A 148 -7.06 1.88 -12.45
CA THR A 148 -6.67 1.28 -11.19
C THR A 148 -6.53 -0.24 -11.37
N PRO A 149 -5.36 -0.84 -11.03
CA PRO A 149 -5.16 -2.27 -11.18
C PRO A 149 -6.06 -3.08 -10.22
N PRO A 150 -6.19 -4.40 -10.41
CA PRO A 150 -6.84 -5.27 -9.45
C PRO A 150 -6.26 -5.08 -8.04
N VAL A 151 -7.14 -5.10 -7.04
CA VAL A 151 -6.80 -4.81 -5.63
C VAL A 151 -6.99 -6.05 -4.77
N PHE A 152 -6.01 -6.34 -3.91
CA PHE A 152 -6.14 -7.18 -2.73
C PHE A 152 -6.03 -6.30 -1.49
N VAL A 153 -6.93 -6.47 -0.52
CA VAL A 153 -6.85 -5.70 0.73
C VAL A 153 -7.24 -6.56 1.93
N TRP A 154 -6.54 -6.37 3.03
CA TRP A 154 -7.00 -6.90 4.31
C TRP A 154 -6.91 -5.86 5.42
N HIS A 155 -7.77 -6.02 6.45
CA HIS A 155 -7.87 -5.15 7.61
C HIS A 155 -8.48 -5.90 8.78
N THR A 156 -8.32 -5.38 9.99
CA THR A 156 -9.02 -5.88 11.18
C THR A 156 -10.13 -4.92 11.60
N MET A 157 -11.24 -5.48 12.12
CA MET A 157 -12.41 -4.68 12.53
C MET A 157 -12.13 -3.82 13.78
N THR A 158 -11.11 -4.18 14.55
CA THR A 158 -10.74 -3.49 15.79
C THR A 158 -9.44 -2.72 15.71
N ASP A 159 -9.00 -2.36 14.48
CA ASP A 159 -7.84 -1.50 14.27
C ASP A 159 -8.02 -0.17 15.03
N ASP A 160 -7.08 0.12 15.93
CA ASP A 160 -7.15 1.23 16.87
C ASP A 160 -6.48 2.52 16.39
N ALA A 161 -5.85 2.50 15.20
CA ALA A 161 -5.18 3.66 14.63
C ALA A 161 -5.74 4.07 13.26
N VAL A 162 -5.95 3.12 12.36
CA VAL A 162 -6.57 3.35 11.05
C VAL A 162 -7.95 2.70 11.02
N PRO A 163 -9.04 3.45 11.13
CA PRO A 163 -10.39 2.89 11.14
C PRO A 163 -10.66 2.02 9.92
N VAL A 164 -11.27 0.84 10.13
CA VAL A 164 -11.61 -0.12 9.05
C VAL A 164 -12.45 0.48 7.95
N GLU A 165 -13.12 1.58 8.21
CA GLU A 165 -13.86 2.37 7.22
C GLU A 165 -12.99 2.82 6.05
N ASN A 166 -11.67 2.98 6.23
CA ASN A 166 -10.74 3.21 5.11
C ASN A 166 -10.87 2.08 4.07
N THR A 167 -10.82 0.84 4.50
CA THR A 167 -10.98 -0.33 3.61
C THR A 167 -12.41 -0.44 3.08
N LEU A 168 -13.43 -0.18 3.89
CA LEU A 168 -14.83 -0.20 3.42
C LEU A 168 -15.09 0.83 2.31
N MET A 169 -14.54 2.05 2.44
CA MET A 169 -14.62 3.10 1.42
C MET A 169 -13.88 2.70 0.14
N LEU A 170 -12.69 2.08 0.26
CA LEU A 170 -11.95 1.54 -0.89
C LEU A 170 -12.76 0.48 -1.64
N ILE A 171 -13.37 -0.49 -0.92
CA ILE A 171 -14.23 -1.52 -1.51
C ILE A 171 -15.38 -0.90 -2.29
N GLN A 172 -16.05 0.09 -1.71
CA GLN A 172 -17.17 0.79 -2.36
C GLN A 172 -16.71 1.50 -3.63
N ALA A 173 -15.56 2.20 -3.58
CA ALA A 173 -15.00 2.91 -4.73
C ALA A 173 -14.59 1.95 -5.86
N CYS A 174 -13.90 0.86 -5.54
CA CYS A 174 -13.53 -0.17 -6.52
C CYS A 174 -14.78 -0.76 -7.21
N ARG A 175 -15.81 -1.10 -6.45
CA ARG A 175 -17.06 -1.62 -7.01
C ARG A 175 -17.75 -0.61 -7.92
N ALA A 176 -17.78 0.65 -7.53
CA ALA A 176 -18.39 1.71 -8.33
C ALA A 176 -17.65 1.93 -9.66
N ALA A 177 -16.32 1.80 -9.66
CA ALA A 177 -15.46 1.95 -10.84
C ALA A 177 -15.33 0.66 -11.68
N GLY A 178 -15.89 -0.48 -11.24
CA GLY A 178 -15.73 -1.78 -11.90
C GLY A 178 -14.35 -2.39 -11.74
N VAL A 179 -13.57 -1.95 -10.74
CA VAL A 179 -12.25 -2.48 -10.41
C VAL A 179 -12.39 -3.77 -9.60
N SER A 180 -11.66 -4.82 -10.00
CA SER A 180 -11.65 -6.09 -9.26
C SER A 180 -10.99 -5.89 -7.89
N ILE A 181 -11.67 -6.33 -6.84
CA ILE A 181 -11.15 -6.26 -5.47
C ILE A 181 -11.45 -7.54 -4.70
N GLU A 182 -10.42 -8.12 -4.08
CA GLU A 182 -10.53 -9.17 -3.06
C GLU A 182 -10.23 -8.56 -1.70
N ALA A 183 -11.16 -8.72 -0.74
CA ALA A 183 -11.06 -8.07 0.57
C ALA A 183 -11.27 -9.08 1.71
N HIS A 184 -10.39 -9.04 2.71
CA HIS A 184 -10.44 -9.86 3.91
C HIS A 184 -10.53 -8.98 5.14
N LEU A 185 -11.65 -9.06 5.86
CA LEU A 185 -11.86 -8.34 7.11
C LEU A 185 -11.83 -9.33 8.28
N PHE A 186 -10.81 -9.21 9.10
CA PHE A 186 -10.64 -10.08 10.27
C PHE A 186 -11.34 -9.48 11.50
N PRO A 187 -11.90 -10.31 12.40
CA PRO A 187 -12.74 -9.80 13.48
C PRO A 187 -11.99 -8.95 14.51
N GLU A 188 -10.69 -9.22 14.71
CA GLU A 188 -9.90 -8.57 15.76
C GLU A 188 -8.44 -8.37 15.37
N GLY A 189 -7.79 -7.42 16.01
CA GLY A 189 -6.38 -7.10 15.91
C GLY A 189 -6.16 -5.59 15.96
N SER A 190 -5.07 -5.17 16.62
CA SER A 190 -4.61 -3.78 16.65
C SER A 190 -3.96 -3.40 15.32
N HIS A 191 -3.61 -2.13 15.17
CA HIS A 191 -2.88 -1.63 14.00
C HIS A 191 -1.47 -2.22 13.89
N GLY A 192 -0.96 -2.37 12.66
CA GLY A 192 0.45 -2.69 12.41
C GLY A 192 0.82 -4.14 12.70
N LEU A 193 -0.05 -5.10 12.44
CA LEU A 193 0.17 -6.52 12.72
C LEU A 193 1.26 -7.17 11.85
N SER A 194 1.54 -6.64 10.66
CA SER A 194 2.47 -7.25 9.71
C SER A 194 2.09 -8.71 9.43
N LEU A 195 2.90 -9.71 9.78
CA LEU A 195 2.56 -11.14 9.65
C LEU A 195 1.63 -11.66 10.75
N ALA A 196 1.31 -10.86 11.76
CA ALA A 196 0.48 -11.21 12.91
C ALA A 196 0.99 -12.43 13.70
N ASN A 197 2.29 -12.71 13.67
CA ASN A 197 2.93 -13.84 14.32
C ASN A 197 4.09 -13.41 15.23
N ALA A 198 4.73 -14.37 15.90
CA ALA A 198 5.82 -14.10 16.83
C ALA A 198 7.05 -13.44 16.17
N GLU A 199 7.28 -13.66 14.89
CA GLU A 199 8.40 -13.06 14.12
C GLU A 199 8.26 -11.52 14.05
N THR A 200 7.04 -11.04 13.83
CA THR A 200 6.75 -9.62 13.64
C THR A 200 6.10 -8.94 14.84
N ALA A 201 5.76 -9.67 15.91
CA ALA A 201 5.15 -9.08 17.11
C ALA A 201 6.08 -8.11 17.86
N GLY A 202 7.41 -8.29 17.73
CA GLY A 202 8.40 -7.53 18.48
C GLY A 202 8.46 -7.96 19.95
N ASN A 203 9.49 -7.50 20.66
CA ASN A 203 9.68 -7.83 22.07
C ASN A 203 8.58 -7.19 22.94
N GLY A 204 7.73 -8.01 23.56
CA GLY A 204 6.69 -7.57 24.50
C GLY A 204 5.34 -7.20 23.86
N PHE A 205 5.17 -7.29 22.54
CA PHE A 205 3.92 -6.98 21.85
C PHE A 205 3.11 -8.25 21.52
N TYR A 206 2.78 -9.06 22.53
CA TYR A 206 1.95 -10.26 22.34
C TYR A 206 0.57 -9.96 21.72
N ALA A 207 0.05 -8.75 21.86
CA ALA A 207 -1.17 -8.27 21.21
C ALA A 207 -1.09 -8.26 19.68
N HIS A 208 0.12 -8.33 19.11
CA HIS A 208 0.36 -8.44 17.67
C HIS A 208 0.43 -9.90 17.18
N ILE A 209 0.20 -10.90 18.03
CA ILE A 209 0.05 -12.31 17.62
C ILE A 209 -1.43 -12.59 17.52
N VAL A 210 -1.97 -12.58 16.29
CA VAL A 210 -3.40 -12.73 16.01
C VAL A 210 -3.59 -13.86 15.00
N GLU A 211 -3.91 -15.05 15.50
CA GLU A 211 -3.91 -16.29 14.71
C GLU A 211 -4.80 -16.21 13.46
N CYS A 212 -6.00 -15.65 13.58
CA CYS A 212 -6.93 -15.56 12.45
C CYS A 212 -6.41 -14.67 11.30
N VAL A 213 -5.44 -13.78 11.56
CA VAL A 213 -4.84 -12.89 10.54
C VAL A 213 -3.67 -13.55 9.84
N GLN A 214 -2.97 -14.50 10.46
CA GLN A 214 -1.73 -15.09 9.94
C GLN A 214 -1.85 -15.73 8.55
N CYS A 215 -3.06 -16.03 8.10
CA CYS A 215 -3.31 -16.60 6.77
C CYS A 215 -3.26 -15.59 5.62
N TRP A 216 -3.16 -14.28 5.87
CA TRP A 216 -3.24 -13.29 4.82
C TRP A 216 -2.16 -13.43 3.73
N PRO A 217 -0.88 -13.83 4.01
CA PRO A 217 0.11 -14.01 2.96
C PRO A 217 -0.22 -15.16 2.00
N ASP A 218 -0.88 -16.22 2.49
CA ASP A 218 -1.32 -17.34 1.65
C ASP A 218 -2.54 -16.95 0.79
N LEU A 219 -3.45 -16.16 1.34
CA LEU A 219 -4.58 -15.59 0.60
C LEU A 219 -4.08 -14.66 -0.50
N ALA A 220 -3.12 -13.79 -0.20
CA ALA A 220 -2.51 -12.89 -1.15
C ALA A 220 -1.74 -13.64 -2.27
N GLU A 221 -0.99 -14.69 -1.91
CA GLU A 221 -0.35 -15.57 -2.89
C GLU A 221 -1.37 -16.20 -3.84
N ALA A 222 -2.40 -16.82 -3.27
CA ALA A 222 -3.46 -17.46 -4.07
C ALA A 222 -4.15 -16.47 -5.01
N TRP A 223 -4.36 -15.24 -4.56
CA TRP A 223 -4.89 -14.16 -5.38
C TRP A 223 -3.94 -13.77 -6.52
N LEU A 224 -2.64 -13.55 -6.23
CA LEU A 224 -1.63 -13.22 -7.25
C LEU A 224 -1.53 -14.31 -8.34
N ARG A 225 -1.54 -15.59 -7.95
CA ARG A 225 -1.47 -16.72 -8.90
C ARG A 225 -2.71 -16.87 -9.77
N ARG A 226 -3.85 -16.35 -9.36
CA ARG A 226 -5.06 -16.28 -10.21
C ARG A 226 -5.00 -15.09 -11.17
N LEU A 227 -4.28 -14.06 -10.82
CA LEU A 227 -4.20 -12.83 -11.58
C LEU A 227 -3.13 -12.90 -12.67
N PHE A 228 -2.00 -13.58 -12.40
CA PHE A 228 -0.82 -13.69 -13.24
C PHE A 228 -0.59 -15.11 -13.77
#